data_82790f8b460459954dfc65eba1299ef2
#
_entry.id   82790f8b460459954dfc65eba1299ef2
#
_cell.length_a   1.000
_cell.length_b   1.000
_cell.length_c   1.000
_cell.angle_alpha   90.00
_cell.angle_beta   90.00
_cell.angle_gamma   90.00
#
_symmetry.space_group_name_H-M   'P 1'
#
loop_
_entity.id
_entity.type
_entity.pdbx_description
1 polymer ?
#
loop_
_entity_poly.entity_id
_entity_poly.type
_entity_poly.pdbx_seq_one_letter_code
_entity_poly.pdbx_strand_id
1 'polypeptide(L)'
;MKTAKIRKNFITFAGVYNESESLTHKIIKIMKKGLIAIIAIVVLAILWGMSIYNGLVSKQETMEQAVGNVQTAYQQRADLIPNLVATVKNYAEYEAGTLTAVVEARAKATSVTLDANNLTEESLKAFQAAQDEMSSALSRLLVTVEKYPDLKANQNYLDLQSKLESCENTIANARRQFNETARTYNTYLRRFPNNIIANMFGFDKKPYFEASEAAQNAPNVGDLFGE
;
A
#
# COMPACT_ATOMS: atom_id res chain seq x y z
N MET A 1 35.59 -68.21 55.52
CA MET A 1 35.27 -68.09 54.04
C MET A 1 34.00 -67.31 53.72
N LYS A 2 32.96 -67.24 54.51
CA LYS A 2 31.69 -66.50 54.25
C LYS A 2 31.81 -64.96 54.30
N THR A 3 32.66 -64.43 55.21
CA THR A 3 32.85 -62.99 55.42
C THR A 3 33.53 -62.26 54.23
N ALA A 4 34.44 -62.89 53.51
CA ALA A 4 35.14 -62.32 52.35
C ALA A 4 34.22 -62.18 51.12
N LYS A 5 33.24 -63.09 50.97
CA LYS A 5 32.25 -63.05 49.86
C LYS A 5 31.24 -61.95 50.06
N ILE A 6 30.82 -61.68 51.31
CA ILE A 6 29.87 -60.55 51.61
C ILE A 6 30.56 -59.22 51.41
N ARG A 7 31.81 -59.05 51.78
CA ARG A 7 32.57 -57.79 51.56
C ARG A 7 32.81 -57.52 50.11
N LYS A 8 33.03 -58.52 49.26
CA LYS A 8 33.20 -58.38 47.81
C LYS A 8 31.90 -57.96 47.13
N ASN A 9 30.76 -58.54 47.54
CA ASN A 9 29.45 -58.14 47.01
C ASN A 9 29.05 -56.73 47.43
N PHE A 10 29.41 -56.26 48.65
CA PHE A 10 29.13 -54.91 49.12
C PHE A 10 29.94 -53.84 48.34
N ILE A 11 31.23 -54.16 48.05
CA ILE A 11 32.10 -53.26 47.25
C ILE A 11 31.60 -53.19 45.82
N THR A 12 31.13 -54.30 45.24
CA THR A 12 30.55 -54.30 43.87
C THR A 12 29.22 -53.51 43.80
N PHE A 13 28.39 -53.64 44.84
CA PHE A 13 27.13 -52.92 44.96
C PHE A 13 27.34 -51.41 45.13
N ALA A 14 28.29 -50.95 45.91
CA ALA A 14 28.68 -49.58 46.11
C ALA A 14 29.28 -48.99 44.82
N GLY A 15 30.03 -49.75 44.03
CA GLY A 15 30.57 -49.37 42.75
C GLY A 15 29.47 -49.14 41.72
N VAL A 16 28.49 -50.02 41.60
CA VAL A 16 27.34 -49.89 40.71
C VAL A 16 26.47 -48.71 41.11
N TYR A 17 26.29 -48.47 42.41
CA TYR A 17 25.52 -47.33 42.91
C TYR A 17 26.17 -45.98 42.55
N ASN A 18 27.47 -45.83 42.78
CA ASN A 18 28.23 -44.62 42.39
C ASN A 18 28.28 -44.40 40.89
N GLU A 19 28.33 -45.45 40.08
CA GLU A 19 28.31 -45.34 38.61
C GLU A 19 26.94 -44.88 38.11
N SER A 20 25.84 -45.36 38.70
CA SER A 20 24.48 -44.91 38.38
C SER A 20 24.22 -43.46 38.76
N GLU A 21 24.72 -42.98 39.91
CA GLU A 21 24.65 -41.56 40.29
C GLU A 21 25.44 -40.66 39.33
N SER A 22 26.63 -41.09 38.92
CA SER A 22 27.44 -40.35 37.92
C SER A 22 26.76 -40.25 36.57
N LEU A 23 26.11 -41.34 36.13
CA LEU A 23 25.34 -41.36 34.89
C LEU A 23 24.10 -40.45 34.96
N THR A 24 23.34 -40.48 36.05
CA THR A 24 22.19 -39.60 36.25
C THR A 24 22.57 -38.13 36.27
N HIS A 25 23.65 -37.74 36.94
CA HIS A 25 24.20 -36.38 36.90
C HIS A 25 24.63 -35.93 35.50
N LYS A 26 25.25 -36.81 34.70
CA LYS A 26 25.62 -36.52 33.32
C LYS A 26 24.37 -36.32 32.44
N ILE A 27 23.36 -37.17 32.57
CA ILE A 27 22.08 -37.05 31.82
C ILE A 27 21.37 -35.76 32.18
N ILE A 28 21.25 -35.41 33.45
CA ILE A 28 20.62 -34.15 33.90
C ILE A 28 21.38 -32.95 33.37
N LYS A 29 22.69 -32.95 33.31
CA LYS A 29 23.52 -31.87 32.79
C LYS A 29 23.34 -31.71 31.28
N ILE A 30 23.21 -32.80 30.52
CA ILE A 30 22.92 -32.80 29.08
C ILE A 30 21.50 -32.27 28.84
N MET A 31 20.51 -32.73 29.59
CA MET A 31 19.11 -32.24 29.48
C MET A 31 18.99 -30.74 29.77
N LYS A 32 19.67 -30.23 30.82
CA LYS A 32 19.69 -28.80 31.14
C LYS A 32 20.31 -27.97 30.02
N LYS A 33 21.42 -28.43 29.41
CA LYS A 33 22.03 -27.76 28.25
C LYS A 33 21.11 -27.76 27.02
N GLY A 34 20.44 -28.91 26.78
CA GLY A 34 19.44 -29.00 25.69
C GLY A 34 18.25 -28.05 25.88
N LEU A 35 17.74 -27.97 27.12
CA LEU A 35 16.64 -27.04 27.44
C LEU A 35 17.05 -25.57 27.25
N ILE A 36 18.26 -25.18 27.68
CA ILE A 36 18.79 -23.83 27.50
C ILE A 36 18.94 -23.52 26.01
N ALA A 37 19.41 -24.45 25.18
CA ALA A 37 19.54 -24.28 23.74
C ALA A 37 18.17 -24.09 23.08
N ILE A 38 17.14 -24.86 23.47
CA ILE A 38 15.76 -24.71 22.97
C ILE A 38 15.20 -23.32 23.33
N ILE A 39 15.36 -22.89 24.58
CA ILE A 39 14.90 -21.56 25.03
C ILE A 39 15.61 -20.47 24.24
N ALA A 40 16.92 -20.58 24.02
CA ALA A 40 17.67 -19.61 23.22
C ALA A 40 17.15 -19.52 21.76
N ILE A 41 16.85 -20.68 21.14
CA ILE A 41 16.27 -20.71 19.77
C ILE A 41 14.89 -20.05 19.75
N VAL A 42 14.04 -20.31 20.75
CA VAL A 42 12.70 -19.70 20.84
C VAL A 42 12.81 -18.18 21.00
N VAL A 43 13.70 -17.70 21.86
CA VAL A 43 13.93 -16.25 22.04
C VAL A 43 14.40 -15.60 20.74
N LEU A 44 15.35 -16.21 20.04
CA LEU A 44 15.81 -15.72 18.74
C LEU A 44 14.69 -15.70 17.69
N ALA A 45 13.84 -16.72 17.66
CA ALA A 45 12.69 -16.77 16.74
C ALA A 45 11.67 -15.66 17.05
N ILE A 46 11.43 -15.36 18.33
CA ILE A 46 10.54 -14.25 18.74
C ILE A 46 11.14 -12.90 18.31
N LEU A 47 12.40 -12.63 18.61
CA LEU A 47 13.07 -11.39 18.24
C LEU A 47 13.07 -11.18 16.72
N TRP A 48 13.28 -12.26 15.97
CA TRP A 48 13.22 -12.23 14.52
C TRP A 48 11.80 -11.95 13.99
N GLY A 49 10.76 -12.59 14.57
CA GLY A 49 9.36 -12.32 14.27
C GLY A 49 8.97 -10.85 14.53
N MET A 50 9.44 -10.29 15.65
CA MET A 50 9.23 -8.87 15.98
C MET A 50 9.89 -7.94 14.94
N SER A 51 11.07 -8.27 14.44
CA SER A 51 11.74 -7.50 13.39
C SER A 51 10.94 -7.50 12.08
N ILE A 52 10.37 -8.64 11.69
CA ILE A 52 9.51 -8.74 10.50
C ILE A 52 8.23 -7.93 10.69
N TYR A 53 7.57 -8.05 11.85
CA TYR A 53 6.37 -7.29 12.18
C TYR A 53 6.61 -5.78 12.07
N ASN A 54 7.66 -5.28 12.70
CA ASN A 54 8.04 -3.86 12.63
C ASN A 54 8.34 -3.42 11.18
N GLY A 55 8.93 -4.29 10.38
CA GLY A 55 9.15 -4.06 8.96
C GLY A 55 7.84 -3.95 8.15
N LEU A 56 6.83 -4.77 8.47
CA LEU A 56 5.50 -4.71 7.85
C LEU A 56 4.79 -3.40 8.22
N VAL A 57 4.79 -3.03 9.51
CA VAL A 57 4.21 -1.77 10.00
C VAL A 57 4.86 -0.57 9.30
N SER A 58 6.20 -0.50 9.23
CA SER A 58 6.90 0.59 8.56
C SER A 58 6.53 0.73 7.08
N LYS A 59 6.30 -0.37 6.39
CA LYS A 59 5.87 -0.34 4.98
C LYS A 59 4.40 0.00 4.82
N GLN A 60 3.57 -0.36 5.79
CA GLN A 60 2.17 0.07 5.84
C GLN A 60 2.08 1.58 6.03
N GLU A 61 2.82 2.17 6.96
CA GLU A 61 2.91 3.61 7.15
C GLU A 61 3.33 4.35 5.87
N THR A 62 4.32 3.80 5.15
CA THR A 62 4.73 4.36 3.85
C THR A 62 3.61 4.29 2.82
N MET A 63 2.79 3.23 2.87
CA MET A 63 1.61 3.09 2.00
C MET A 63 0.51 4.11 2.35
N GLU A 64 0.27 4.34 3.64
CA GLU A 64 -0.67 5.36 4.12
C GLU A 64 -0.26 6.76 3.66
N GLN A 65 1.02 7.09 3.75
CA GLN A 65 1.56 8.33 3.20
C GLN A 65 1.32 8.44 1.68
N ALA A 66 1.52 7.36 0.93
CA ALA A 66 1.29 7.36 -0.51
C ALA A 66 -0.20 7.58 -0.86
N VAL A 67 -1.13 7.01 -0.09
CA VAL A 67 -2.58 7.28 -0.20
C VAL A 67 -2.87 8.77 0.04
N GLY A 68 -2.32 9.33 1.12
CA GLY A 68 -2.47 10.76 1.45
C GLY A 68 -1.95 11.69 0.35
N ASN A 69 -0.80 11.35 -0.25
CA ASN A 69 -0.23 12.11 -1.37
C ASN A 69 -1.14 12.10 -2.60
N VAL A 70 -1.74 10.94 -2.91
CA VAL A 70 -2.71 10.81 -4.01
C VAL A 70 -3.94 11.67 -3.73
N GLN A 71 -4.54 11.56 -2.55
CA GLN A 71 -5.72 12.36 -2.18
C GLN A 71 -5.43 13.87 -2.24
N THR A 72 -4.27 14.28 -1.73
CA THR A 72 -3.83 15.68 -1.76
C THR A 72 -3.71 16.21 -3.19
N ALA A 73 -3.12 15.43 -4.11
CA ALA A 73 -2.98 15.81 -5.50
C ALA A 73 -4.35 16.00 -6.20
N TYR A 74 -5.29 15.09 -5.95
CA TYR A 74 -6.65 15.21 -6.48
C TYR A 74 -7.44 16.35 -5.83
N GLN A 75 -7.24 16.63 -4.54
CA GLN A 75 -7.85 17.76 -3.86
C GLN A 75 -7.37 19.10 -4.46
N GLN A 76 -6.05 19.25 -4.71
CA GLN A 76 -5.51 20.43 -5.38
C GLN A 76 -6.18 20.70 -6.72
N ARG A 77 -6.46 19.67 -7.52
CA ARG A 77 -7.21 19.81 -8.77
C ARG A 77 -8.65 20.25 -8.51
N ALA A 78 -9.33 19.63 -7.57
CA ALA A 78 -10.72 19.96 -7.22
C ALA A 78 -10.88 21.40 -6.72
N ASP A 79 -9.87 21.95 -6.05
CA ASP A 79 -9.87 23.31 -5.50
C ASP A 79 -9.71 24.40 -6.60
N LEU A 80 -9.21 24.04 -7.78
CA LEU A 80 -9.15 24.96 -8.93
C LEU A 80 -10.50 25.10 -9.66
N ILE A 81 -11.39 24.12 -9.54
CA ILE A 81 -12.64 24.04 -10.28
C ILE A 81 -13.57 25.23 -10.04
N PRO A 82 -13.82 25.70 -8.79
CA PRO A 82 -14.69 26.86 -8.58
C PRO A 82 -14.20 28.12 -9.28
N ASN A 83 -12.89 28.36 -9.28
CA ASN A 83 -12.29 29.51 -9.95
C ASN A 83 -12.40 29.39 -11.48
N LEU A 84 -12.18 28.18 -12.01
CA LEU A 84 -12.35 27.91 -13.43
C LEU A 84 -13.79 28.15 -13.88
N VAL A 85 -14.77 27.59 -13.15
CA VAL A 85 -16.20 27.77 -13.44
C VAL A 85 -16.60 29.24 -13.36
N ALA A 86 -16.14 29.98 -12.34
CA ALA A 86 -16.42 31.42 -12.23
C ALA A 86 -15.83 32.24 -13.40
N THR A 87 -14.60 31.91 -13.82
CA THR A 87 -13.95 32.58 -14.96
C THR A 87 -14.68 32.30 -16.26
N VAL A 88 -15.02 31.03 -16.54
CA VAL A 88 -15.71 30.65 -17.78
C VAL A 88 -17.12 31.23 -17.82
N LYS A 89 -17.86 31.22 -16.71
CA LYS A 89 -19.24 31.75 -16.63
C LYS A 89 -19.35 33.20 -17.10
N ASN A 90 -18.35 34.02 -16.86
CA ASN A 90 -18.35 35.44 -17.27
C ASN A 90 -18.30 35.63 -18.79
N TYR A 91 -17.88 34.62 -19.56
CA TYR A 91 -17.72 34.70 -21.02
C TYR A 91 -18.65 33.75 -21.77
N ALA A 92 -19.15 32.69 -21.11
CA ALA A 92 -19.90 31.61 -21.73
C ALA A 92 -21.21 31.36 -20.96
N GLU A 93 -22.06 32.37 -20.84
CA GLU A 93 -23.32 32.32 -20.08
C GLU A 93 -24.30 31.26 -20.62
N TYR A 94 -24.22 30.92 -21.89
CA TYR A 94 -25.06 29.91 -22.55
C TYR A 94 -24.61 28.47 -22.31
N GLU A 95 -23.44 28.24 -21.68
CA GLU A 95 -22.87 26.92 -21.43
C GLU A 95 -23.22 26.36 -20.04
N ALA A 96 -24.37 26.76 -19.48
CA ALA A 96 -24.81 26.40 -18.14
C ALA A 96 -24.79 24.88 -17.89
N GLY A 97 -25.14 24.07 -18.90
CA GLY A 97 -25.12 22.61 -18.78
C GLY A 97 -23.72 22.02 -18.59
N THR A 98 -22.74 22.53 -19.34
CA THR A 98 -21.33 22.10 -19.22
C THR A 98 -20.75 22.52 -17.89
N LEU A 99 -21.04 23.73 -17.41
CA LEU A 99 -20.59 24.22 -16.12
C LEU A 99 -21.19 23.42 -14.95
N THR A 100 -22.50 23.13 -15.03
CA THR A 100 -23.18 22.29 -14.03
C THR A 100 -22.57 20.90 -13.97
N ALA A 101 -22.30 20.25 -15.10
CA ALA A 101 -21.69 18.94 -15.16
C ALA A 101 -20.30 18.90 -14.50
N VAL A 102 -19.50 19.98 -14.63
CA VAL A 102 -18.19 20.08 -13.97
C VAL A 102 -18.37 20.22 -12.45
N VAL A 103 -19.33 21.00 -11.97
CA VAL A 103 -19.59 21.18 -10.54
C VAL A 103 -20.10 19.87 -9.90
N GLU A 104 -21.00 19.15 -10.58
CA GLU A 104 -21.51 17.85 -10.14
C GLU A 104 -20.40 16.79 -10.10
N ALA A 105 -19.58 16.70 -11.15
CA ALA A 105 -18.45 15.80 -11.20
C ALA A 105 -17.43 16.10 -10.09
N ARG A 106 -17.18 17.39 -9.79
CA ARG A 106 -16.35 17.79 -8.64
C ARG A 106 -16.95 17.32 -7.32
N ALA A 107 -18.23 17.55 -7.09
CA ALA A 107 -18.91 17.13 -5.87
C ALA A 107 -18.80 15.60 -5.67
N LYS A 108 -19.00 14.82 -6.73
CA LYS A 108 -18.85 13.38 -6.73
C LYS A 108 -17.40 12.96 -6.45
N ALA A 109 -16.43 13.55 -7.14
CA ALA A 109 -15.02 13.23 -6.99
C ALA A 109 -14.48 13.54 -5.58
N THR A 110 -14.98 14.60 -4.93
CA THR A 110 -14.59 14.96 -3.55
C THR A 110 -15.35 14.18 -2.47
N SER A 111 -16.45 13.53 -2.79
CA SER A 111 -17.21 12.71 -1.85
C SER A 111 -16.62 11.32 -1.64
N VAL A 112 -15.82 10.82 -2.59
CA VAL A 112 -15.18 9.51 -2.52
C VAL A 112 -13.78 9.67 -1.98
N THR A 113 -13.51 9.11 -0.80
CA THR A 113 -12.20 9.14 -0.14
C THR A 113 -11.62 7.74 -0.03
N LEU A 114 -10.29 7.63 0.03
CA LEU A 114 -9.60 6.38 0.26
C LEU A 114 -9.28 6.24 1.75
N ASP A 115 -9.61 5.09 2.35
CA ASP A 115 -9.13 4.71 3.66
C ASP A 115 -7.86 3.86 3.48
N ALA A 116 -6.73 4.38 3.93
CA ALA A 116 -5.44 3.69 3.80
C ALA A 116 -5.40 2.36 4.57
N ASN A 117 -6.11 2.29 5.71
CA ASN A 117 -6.16 1.09 6.54
C ASN A 117 -7.04 0.01 5.91
N ASN A 118 -8.14 0.42 5.27
CA ASN A 118 -9.10 -0.48 4.63
C ASN A 118 -9.15 -0.25 3.11
N LEU A 119 -7.98 -0.23 2.47
CA LEU A 119 -7.86 0.00 1.04
C LEU A 119 -8.15 -1.30 0.26
N THR A 120 -9.32 -1.37 -0.37
CA THR A 120 -9.75 -2.49 -1.20
C THR A 120 -9.68 -2.14 -2.68
N GLU A 121 -9.75 -3.17 -3.55
CA GLU A 121 -9.80 -2.97 -4.99
C GLU A 121 -11.06 -2.21 -5.41
N GLU A 122 -12.21 -2.50 -4.75
CA GLU A 122 -13.48 -1.82 -5.00
C GLU A 122 -13.42 -0.35 -4.62
N SER A 123 -12.86 -0.01 -3.45
CA SER A 123 -12.73 1.39 -3.00
C SER A 123 -11.81 2.19 -3.93
N LEU A 124 -10.72 1.57 -4.39
CA LEU A 124 -9.78 2.21 -5.31
C LEU A 124 -10.42 2.43 -6.70
N LYS A 125 -11.16 1.43 -7.22
CA LYS A 125 -11.91 1.55 -8.49
C LYS A 125 -12.99 2.61 -8.42
N ALA A 126 -13.77 2.66 -7.32
CA ALA A 126 -14.80 3.68 -7.12
C ALA A 126 -14.19 5.09 -7.08
N PHE A 127 -13.07 5.27 -6.37
CA PHE A 127 -12.32 6.52 -6.36
C PHE A 127 -11.84 6.89 -7.77
N GLN A 128 -11.20 5.96 -8.49
CA GLN A 128 -10.70 6.19 -9.84
C GLN A 128 -11.82 6.58 -10.79
N ALA A 129 -12.96 5.88 -10.78
CA ALA A 129 -14.11 6.18 -11.62
C ALA A 129 -14.65 7.61 -11.39
N ALA A 130 -14.75 8.04 -10.12
CA ALA A 130 -15.20 9.40 -9.80
C ALA A 130 -14.20 10.47 -10.30
N GLN A 131 -12.91 10.20 -10.21
CA GLN A 131 -11.86 11.10 -10.71
C GLN A 131 -11.80 11.15 -12.23
N ASP A 132 -12.04 10.04 -12.92
CA ASP A 132 -12.11 9.96 -14.39
C ASP A 132 -13.35 10.69 -14.94
N GLU A 133 -14.48 10.63 -14.23
CA GLU A 133 -15.68 11.43 -14.56
C GLU A 133 -15.38 12.92 -14.49
N MET A 134 -14.68 13.39 -13.45
CA MET A 134 -14.27 14.78 -13.33
C MET A 134 -13.30 15.18 -14.46
N SER A 135 -12.34 14.34 -14.82
CA SER A 135 -11.42 14.58 -15.95
C SER A 135 -12.18 14.70 -17.26
N SER A 136 -13.19 13.86 -17.48
CA SER A 136 -14.05 13.90 -18.67
C SER A 136 -14.89 15.18 -18.74
N ALA A 137 -15.44 15.63 -17.60
CA ALA A 137 -16.19 16.87 -17.52
C ALA A 137 -15.30 18.10 -17.81
N LEU A 138 -14.08 18.12 -17.23
CA LEU A 138 -13.10 19.16 -17.52
C LEU A 138 -12.69 19.20 -18.99
N SER A 139 -12.42 18.05 -19.60
CA SER A 139 -12.07 17.97 -21.02
C SER A 139 -13.17 18.55 -21.91
N ARG A 140 -14.44 18.24 -21.62
CA ARG A 140 -15.59 18.85 -22.34
C ARG A 140 -15.64 20.37 -22.17
N LEU A 141 -15.39 20.87 -20.94
CA LEU A 141 -15.34 22.31 -20.71
C LEU A 141 -14.22 22.97 -21.51
N LEU A 142 -13.02 22.40 -21.53
CA LEU A 142 -11.88 22.95 -22.28
C LEU A 142 -12.17 22.99 -23.78
N VAL A 143 -12.79 21.94 -24.35
CA VAL A 143 -13.23 21.94 -25.76
C VAL A 143 -14.29 23.03 -26.04
N THR A 144 -15.21 23.27 -25.10
CA THR A 144 -16.21 24.31 -25.21
C THR A 144 -15.58 25.71 -25.25
N VAL A 145 -14.55 25.97 -24.45
CA VAL A 145 -13.82 27.25 -24.39
C VAL A 145 -13.19 27.63 -25.72
N GLU A 146 -12.84 26.65 -26.57
CA GLU A 146 -12.29 26.92 -27.91
C GLU A 146 -13.22 27.76 -28.78
N LYS A 147 -14.54 27.80 -28.49
CA LYS A 147 -15.54 28.62 -29.20
C LYS A 147 -15.55 30.09 -28.75
N TYR A 148 -14.82 30.44 -27.68
CA TYR A 148 -14.84 31.76 -27.05
C TYR A 148 -13.43 32.37 -27.06
N PRO A 149 -13.03 33.09 -28.15
CA PRO A 149 -11.66 33.60 -28.29
C PRO A 149 -11.25 34.58 -27.19
N ASP A 150 -12.17 35.40 -26.69
CA ASP A 150 -11.90 36.39 -25.63
C ASP A 150 -11.61 35.69 -24.27
N LEU A 151 -12.31 34.59 -23.99
CA LEU A 151 -12.03 33.77 -22.82
C LEU A 151 -10.68 33.05 -22.94
N LYS A 152 -10.40 32.50 -24.12
CA LYS A 152 -9.13 31.79 -24.39
C LYS A 152 -7.93 32.75 -24.27
N ALA A 153 -8.08 34.03 -24.54
CA ALA A 153 -7.05 35.06 -24.37
C ALA A 153 -7.00 35.64 -22.95
N ASN A 154 -7.93 35.30 -22.08
CA ASN A 154 -8.00 35.82 -20.72
C ASN A 154 -6.84 35.28 -19.87
N GLN A 155 -6.08 36.16 -19.22
CA GLN A 155 -4.90 35.78 -18.42
C GLN A 155 -5.26 34.87 -17.26
N ASN A 156 -6.38 35.12 -16.55
CA ASN A 156 -6.81 34.28 -15.43
C ASN A 156 -7.14 32.85 -15.90
N TYR A 157 -7.75 32.72 -17.10
CA TYR A 157 -8.04 31.42 -17.69
C TYR A 157 -6.74 30.66 -18.04
N LEU A 158 -5.78 31.31 -18.66
CA LEU A 158 -4.48 30.74 -19.03
C LEU A 158 -3.71 30.28 -17.78
N ASP A 159 -3.72 31.09 -16.71
CA ASP A 159 -3.08 30.72 -15.43
C ASP A 159 -3.74 29.49 -14.78
N LEU A 160 -5.10 29.41 -14.84
CA LEU A 160 -5.83 28.24 -14.32
C LEU A 160 -5.58 27.00 -15.17
N GLN A 161 -5.50 27.12 -16.48
CA GLN A 161 -5.16 26.01 -17.37
C GLN A 161 -3.77 25.49 -17.05
N SER A 162 -2.77 26.35 -16.93
CA SER A 162 -1.39 25.96 -16.55
C SER A 162 -1.33 25.26 -15.18
N LYS A 163 -2.11 25.75 -14.19
CA LYS A 163 -2.23 25.10 -12.89
C LYS A 163 -2.88 23.72 -12.98
N LEU A 164 -3.92 23.55 -13.80
CA LEU A 164 -4.55 22.26 -14.04
C LEU A 164 -3.57 21.26 -14.69
N GLU A 165 -2.80 21.68 -15.69
CA GLU A 165 -1.76 20.84 -16.30
C GLU A 165 -0.70 20.42 -15.27
N SER A 166 -0.28 21.34 -14.40
CA SER A 166 0.63 21.03 -13.29
C SER A 166 0.02 20.02 -12.31
N CYS A 167 -1.27 20.16 -11.98
CA CYS A 167 -1.98 19.22 -11.14
C CYS A 167 -2.06 17.82 -11.78
N GLU A 168 -2.34 17.71 -13.07
CA GLU A 168 -2.37 16.42 -13.78
C GLU A 168 -0.98 15.72 -13.72
N ASN A 169 0.11 16.46 -13.88
CA ASN A 169 1.46 15.94 -13.72
C ASN A 169 1.71 15.47 -12.28
N THR A 170 1.23 16.22 -11.30
CA THR A 170 1.34 15.86 -9.87
C THR A 170 0.55 14.59 -9.56
N ILE A 171 -0.68 14.48 -10.08
CA ILE A 171 -1.52 13.27 -9.95
C ILE A 171 -0.84 12.05 -10.58
N ALA A 172 -0.31 12.19 -11.80
CA ALA A 172 0.39 11.12 -12.48
C ALA A 172 1.62 10.65 -11.69
N ASN A 173 2.37 11.57 -11.07
CA ASN A 173 3.50 11.25 -10.21
C ASN A 173 3.05 10.55 -8.91
N ALA A 174 2.02 11.06 -8.25
CA ALA A 174 1.48 10.47 -7.02
C ALA A 174 0.95 9.05 -7.26
N ARG A 175 0.26 8.79 -8.37
CA ARG A 175 -0.19 7.43 -8.77
C ARG A 175 0.98 6.49 -9.02
N ARG A 176 2.04 6.93 -9.69
CA ARG A 176 3.25 6.11 -9.90
C ARG A 176 3.92 5.77 -8.59
N GLN A 177 4.09 6.75 -7.69
CA GLN A 177 4.67 6.55 -6.37
C GLN A 177 3.83 5.59 -5.52
N PHE A 178 2.50 5.74 -5.55
CA PHE A 178 1.57 4.81 -4.90
C PHE A 178 1.79 3.38 -5.39
N ASN A 179 1.80 3.14 -6.71
CA ASN A 179 1.98 1.81 -7.28
C ASN A 179 3.34 1.20 -6.92
N GLU A 180 4.39 1.99 -6.88
CA GLU A 180 5.71 1.54 -6.46
C GLU A 180 5.75 1.16 -4.97
N THR A 181 5.11 1.97 -4.13
CA THR A 181 4.97 1.70 -2.69
C THR A 181 4.14 0.44 -2.46
N ALA A 182 2.99 0.30 -3.14
CA ALA A 182 2.15 -0.90 -3.09
C ALA A 182 2.92 -2.16 -3.54
N ARG A 183 3.71 -2.06 -4.61
CA ARG A 183 4.59 -3.15 -5.08
C ARG A 183 5.61 -3.54 -4.01
N THR A 184 6.24 -2.56 -3.40
CA THR A 184 7.26 -2.77 -2.37
C THR A 184 6.65 -3.43 -1.13
N TYR A 185 5.50 -2.94 -0.64
CA TYR A 185 4.74 -3.53 0.45
C TYR A 185 4.31 -4.95 0.14
N ASN A 186 3.63 -5.18 -0.99
CA ASN A 186 3.14 -6.49 -1.41
C ASN A 186 4.26 -7.50 -1.59
N THR A 187 5.42 -7.07 -2.11
CA THR A 187 6.61 -7.91 -2.25
C THR A 187 7.16 -8.32 -0.89
N TYR A 188 7.27 -7.40 0.06
CA TYR A 188 7.75 -7.67 1.41
C TYR A 188 6.81 -8.63 2.16
N LEU A 189 5.51 -8.39 2.06
CA LEU A 189 4.44 -9.21 2.65
C LEU A 189 4.48 -10.66 2.14
N ARG A 190 4.73 -10.88 0.84
CA ARG A 190 4.70 -12.20 0.20
C ARG A 190 5.99 -13.01 0.34
N ARG A 191 7.09 -12.39 0.74
CA ARG A 191 8.37 -13.11 0.95
C ARG A 191 8.25 -14.10 2.11
N PHE A 192 8.83 -15.29 1.94
CA PHE A 192 9.04 -16.21 3.06
C PHE A 192 10.22 -15.68 3.90
N PRO A 193 10.11 -15.68 5.24
CA PRO A 193 8.97 -16.12 6.05
C PRO A 193 8.00 -15.01 6.47
N ASN A 194 8.12 -13.80 5.91
CA ASN A 194 7.29 -12.64 6.26
C ASN A 194 5.78 -12.93 6.08
N ASN A 195 5.44 -13.75 5.06
CA ASN A 195 4.07 -14.15 4.79
C ASN A 195 3.39 -14.89 5.95
N ILE A 196 4.16 -15.60 6.79
CA ILE A 196 3.63 -16.28 7.98
C ILE A 196 3.20 -15.23 9.00
N ILE A 197 4.08 -14.27 9.29
CA ILE A 197 3.81 -13.18 10.24
C ILE A 197 2.68 -12.28 9.71
N ALA A 198 2.71 -11.96 8.42
CA ALA A 198 1.67 -11.15 7.78
C ALA A 198 0.27 -11.77 7.94
N ASN A 199 0.11 -13.05 7.63
CA ASN A 199 -1.15 -13.77 7.79
C ASN A 199 -1.60 -13.86 9.26
N MET A 200 -0.66 -14.04 10.19
CA MET A 200 -0.96 -14.13 11.62
C MET A 200 -1.50 -12.81 12.19
N PHE A 201 -1.02 -11.68 11.68
CA PHE A 201 -1.38 -10.33 12.17
C PHE A 201 -2.35 -9.58 11.24
N GLY A 202 -2.88 -10.21 10.19
CA GLY A 202 -3.90 -9.64 9.32
C GLY A 202 -3.40 -8.53 8.39
N PHE A 203 -2.15 -8.61 7.93
CA PHE A 203 -1.65 -7.72 6.88
C PHE A 203 -2.08 -8.22 5.51
N ASP A 204 -2.89 -7.42 4.79
CA ASP A 204 -3.43 -7.76 3.50
C ASP A 204 -2.71 -7.06 2.35
N LYS A 205 -2.77 -7.71 1.17
CA LYS A 205 -2.25 -7.15 -0.08
C LYS A 205 -3.00 -5.85 -0.43
N LYS A 206 -2.27 -4.82 -0.84
CA LYS A 206 -2.84 -3.56 -1.32
C LYS A 206 -3.02 -3.57 -2.85
N PRO A 207 -4.12 -2.99 -3.36
CA PRO A 207 -4.38 -2.89 -4.79
C PRO A 207 -3.44 -1.90 -5.49
N TYR A 208 -3.53 -1.84 -6.82
CA TYR A 208 -2.79 -0.91 -7.66
C TYR A 208 -3.75 -0.01 -8.44
N PHE A 209 -3.34 1.23 -8.71
CA PHE A 209 -3.99 2.03 -9.75
C PHE A 209 -3.74 1.36 -11.10
N GLU A 210 -4.81 1.12 -11.84
CA GLU A 210 -4.75 0.62 -13.21
C GLU A 210 -4.67 1.79 -14.21
N ALA A 211 -4.18 1.51 -15.41
CA ALA A 211 -4.31 2.46 -16.51
C ALA A 211 -5.80 2.65 -16.85
N SER A 212 -6.20 3.86 -17.25
CA SER A 212 -7.58 4.10 -17.70
C SER A 212 -7.94 3.18 -18.89
N GLU A 213 -9.20 2.79 -19.01
CA GLU A 213 -9.65 1.92 -20.12
C GLU A 213 -9.30 2.52 -21.49
N ALA A 214 -9.35 3.84 -21.63
CA ALA A 214 -8.92 4.54 -22.83
C ALA A 214 -7.42 4.39 -23.12
N ALA A 215 -6.58 4.24 -22.09
CA ALA A 215 -5.14 4.04 -22.26
C ALA A 215 -4.77 2.55 -22.45
N GLN A 216 -5.65 1.64 -22.07
CA GLN A 216 -5.48 0.19 -22.29
C GLN A 216 -5.77 -0.20 -23.75
N ASN A 217 -6.65 0.53 -24.40
CA ASN A 217 -6.96 0.38 -25.82
C ASN A 217 -6.12 1.41 -26.61
N ALA A 218 -4.85 1.08 -26.86
CA ALA A 218 -4.05 1.91 -27.74
C ALA A 218 -4.74 2.01 -29.10
N PRO A 219 -4.97 3.22 -29.66
CA PRO A 219 -5.58 3.35 -30.98
C PRO A 219 -4.70 2.59 -31.99
N ASN A 220 -5.34 1.73 -32.79
CA ASN A 220 -4.65 1.09 -33.87
C ASN A 220 -4.25 2.16 -34.89
N VAL A 221 -2.94 2.38 -35.02
CA VAL A 221 -2.40 3.44 -35.90
C VAL A 221 -2.81 3.18 -37.36
N GLY A 222 -3.01 1.92 -37.76
CA GLY A 222 -3.53 1.54 -39.08
C GLY A 222 -4.93 2.10 -39.36
N ASP A 223 -5.83 2.09 -38.36
CA ASP A 223 -7.19 2.64 -38.49
C ASP A 223 -7.22 4.17 -38.65
N LEU A 224 -6.16 4.87 -38.17
CA LEU A 224 -6.02 6.32 -38.31
C LEU A 224 -5.50 6.76 -39.69
N PHE A 225 -4.84 5.87 -40.42
CA PHE A 225 -4.25 6.14 -41.72
C PHE A 225 -4.98 5.45 -42.89
N GLY A 226 -6.06 4.69 -42.60
CA GLY A 226 -6.94 4.11 -43.64
C GLY A 226 -6.32 3.03 -44.48
N GLU A 227 -5.39 2.20 -43.89
CA GLU A 227 -4.88 0.96 -44.50
C GLU A 227 -5.68 -0.27 -44.05
#